data_6358cf41a9e3ef5a08956954169098b3
#
_entry.id   6358cf41a9e3ef5a08956954169098b3
#
_cell.length_a   1.000
_cell.length_b   1.000
_cell.length_c   1.000
_cell.angle_alpha   90.00
_cell.angle_beta   90.00
_cell.angle_gamma   90.00
#
_symmetry.space_group_name_H-M   'P 1'
#
loop_
_entity.id
_entity.type
_entity.pdbx_description
1 polymer ?
#
loop_
_entity_poly.entity_id
_entity_poly.type
_entity_poly.pdbx_seq_one_letter_code
_entity_poly.pdbx_strand_id
1 'polypeptide(L)'
;MTVVKVLIGVAGVGKSTYIQKVKTEKSLVLSSDELRIELFGSLEAGNQPEAIPVVFKVLHERMKEALLSKQYDTIFYDATNLSRKLRKGFYQQFKKYAEIEAIVLVKPLATIIEQNSQRVGFAKVPESVIRRMYESLQVPRLGVDCDKIQVIGDYKAFEDEIAMIKGMKHDSPYHAEDVDTHIQMTIDGAKSQSESIHYTKDEIVTLAELHDLGKGITKKPSQSKGVAHDYFVEVHGSHSMFANHQYVGAMYALVKFKDDLSESHLKVIEAIYQHMKAHDGLTVKAIKADKLDEDTVALIEDFAKIDSASRIIDEVIYEKYMSLLGKKG
;
A
#
# COMPACT_ATOMS: atom_id res chain seq x y z
N MET A 1 -10.69 26.58 11.78
CA MET A 1 -10.00 26.20 10.53
C MET A 1 -10.67 24.93 10.05
N THR A 2 -11.06 24.85 8.78
CA THR A 2 -11.73 23.66 8.22
C THR A 2 -10.75 22.50 8.16
N VAL A 3 -11.20 21.29 8.50
CA VAL A 3 -10.43 20.04 8.34
C VAL A 3 -10.98 19.29 7.12
N VAL A 4 -10.12 18.88 6.22
CA VAL A 4 -10.47 17.99 5.11
C VAL A 4 -10.07 16.57 5.44
N LYS A 5 -11.05 15.68 5.56
CA LYS A 5 -10.85 14.25 5.81
C LYS A 5 -10.85 13.48 4.50
N VAL A 6 -9.66 13.09 4.05
CA VAL A 6 -9.47 12.27 2.84
C VAL A 6 -9.63 10.80 3.19
N LEU A 7 -10.72 10.18 2.74
CA LEU A 7 -11.00 8.77 2.99
C LEU A 7 -10.10 7.91 2.09
N ILE A 8 -9.34 6.99 2.68
CA ILE A 8 -8.48 6.04 1.98
C ILE A 8 -8.99 4.64 2.28
N GLY A 9 -9.30 3.88 1.24
CA GLY A 9 -9.73 2.48 1.43
C GLY A 9 -10.43 1.91 0.21
N VAL A 10 -10.39 0.61 0.12
CA VAL A 10 -10.97 -0.19 -0.96
C VAL A 10 -12.48 0.00 -1.07
N ALA A 11 -13.05 -0.20 -2.24
CA ALA A 11 -14.51 -0.25 -2.39
C ALA A 11 -15.10 -1.33 -1.47
N GLY A 12 -16.16 -1.00 -0.72
CA GLY A 12 -16.80 -1.93 0.21
C GLY A 12 -16.20 -1.96 1.64
N VAL A 13 -15.09 -1.28 1.93
CA VAL A 13 -14.46 -1.30 3.27
C VAL A 13 -15.28 -0.61 4.37
N GLY A 14 -16.27 0.22 4.02
CA GLY A 14 -17.17 0.90 4.96
C GLY A 14 -16.93 2.42 5.10
N LYS A 15 -16.33 3.09 4.11
CA LYS A 15 -16.11 4.55 4.11
C LYS A 15 -17.38 5.35 4.37
N SER A 16 -18.45 5.09 3.62
CA SER A 16 -19.72 5.81 3.78
C SER A 16 -20.36 5.55 5.14
N THR A 17 -20.23 4.33 5.69
CA THR A 17 -20.69 4.00 7.04
C THR A 17 -19.91 4.79 8.10
N TYR A 18 -18.59 4.94 7.92
CA TYR A 18 -17.77 5.77 8.80
C TYR A 18 -18.23 7.23 8.76
N ILE A 19 -18.40 7.81 7.56
CA ILE A 19 -18.86 9.19 7.40
C ILE A 19 -20.19 9.41 8.12
N GLN A 20 -21.16 8.49 7.94
CA GLN A 20 -22.49 8.62 8.59
C GLN A 20 -22.42 8.62 10.12
N LYS A 21 -21.42 7.92 10.70
CA LYS A 21 -21.22 7.88 12.17
C LYS A 21 -20.59 9.16 12.74
N VAL A 22 -19.76 9.86 11.95
CA VAL A 22 -18.94 10.96 12.47
C VAL A 22 -19.29 12.35 11.90
N LYS A 23 -20.12 12.40 10.85
CA LYS A 23 -20.57 13.68 10.27
C LYS A 23 -21.46 14.46 11.24
N THR A 24 -21.35 15.76 11.19
CA THR A 24 -22.18 16.72 11.94
C THR A 24 -22.99 17.59 10.97
N GLU A 25 -23.85 18.47 11.48
CA GLU A 25 -24.59 19.45 10.66
C GLU A 25 -23.67 20.41 9.90
N LYS A 26 -22.46 20.66 10.42
CA LYS A 26 -21.43 21.50 9.76
C LYS A 26 -20.45 20.70 8.91
N SER A 27 -20.81 19.51 8.54
CA SER A 27 -19.99 18.66 7.65
C SER A 27 -20.53 18.70 6.23
N LEU A 28 -19.60 18.77 5.25
CA LEU A 28 -19.89 18.54 3.84
C LEU A 28 -19.30 17.20 3.41
N VAL A 29 -20.03 16.43 2.62
CA VAL A 29 -19.52 15.21 1.98
C VAL A 29 -19.39 15.47 0.48
N LEU A 30 -18.19 15.31 -0.04
CA LEU A 30 -17.89 15.37 -1.47
C LEU A 30 -17.57 13.95 -1.94
N SER A 31 -18.60 13.28 -2.47
CA SER A 31 -18.52 11.88 -2.91
C SER A 31 -18.32 11.78 -4.41
N SER A 32 -17.28 11.02 -4.80
CA SER A 32 -17.03 10.72 -6.21
C SER A 32 -18.15 9.89 -6.84
N ASP A 33 -18.81 9.04 -6.07
CA ASP A 33 -19.88 8.16 -6.56
C ASP A 33 -21.18 8.94 -6.74
N GLU A 34 -21.54 9.83 -5.79
CA GLU A 34 -22.69 10.71 -5.92
C GLU A 34 -22.53 11.65 -7.12
N LEU A 35 -21.32 12.19 -7.30
CA LEU A 35 -21.03 13.09 -8.42
C LEU A 35 -21.08 12.38 -9.77
N ARG A 36 -20.70 11.09 -9.85
CA ARG A 36 -20.89 10.28 -11.04
C ARG A 36 -22.35 10.17 -11.45
N ILE A 37 -23.22 9.91 -10.47
CA ILE A 37 -24.67 9.81 -10.70
C ILE A 37 -25.23 11.18 -11.12
N GLU A 38 -24.83 12.25 -10.45
CA GLU A 38 -25.28 13.61 -10.75
C GLU A 38 -24.93 14.04 -12.17
N LEU A 39 -23.68 13.83 -12.59
CA LEU A 39 -23.19 14.34 -13.88
C LEU A 39 -23.54 13.41 -15.07
N PHE A 40 -23.63 12.11 -14.83
CA PHE A 40 -23.75 11.10 -15.91
C PHE A 40 -24.99 10.21 -15.78
N GLY A 41 -25.84 10.43 -14.75
CA GLY A 41 -27.07 9.69 -14.53
C GLY A 41 -26.90 8.31 -13.88
N SER A 42 -25.68 7.74 -13.88
CA SER A 42 -25.41 6.45 -13.24
C SER A 42 -23.94 6.28 -12.85
N LEU A 43 -23.66 5.34 -11.93
CA LEU A 43 -22.29 4.93 -11.59
C LEU A 43 -21.56 4.32 -12.80
N GLU A 44 -22.28 3.57 -13.63
CA GLU A 44 -21.73 2.91 -14.81
C GLU A 44 -21.20 3.93 -15.83
N ALA A 45 -22.04 4.89 -16.19
CA ALA A 45 -21.66 5.96 -17.12
C ALA A 45 -20.53 6.84 -16.54
N GLY A 46 -20.61 7.17 -15.26
CA GLY A 46 -19.59 7.98 -14.58
C GLY A 46 -18.25 7.25 -14.30
N ASN A 47 -18.17 5.94 -14.53
CA ASN A 47 -16.93 5.15 -14.44
C ASN A 47 -16.25 4.93 -15.80
N GLN A 48 -16.81 5.44 -16.90
CA GLN A 48 -16.14 5.37 -18.18
C GLN A 48 -14.84 6.21 -18.18
N PRO A 49 -13.80 5.79 -18.91
CA PRO A 49 -12.49 6.46 -18.92
C PRO A 49 -12.57 7.98 -19.15
N GLU A 50 -13.47 8.43 -20.03
CA GLU A 50 -13.66 9.84 -20.38
C GLU A 50 -14.41 10.63 -19.27
N ALA A 51 -15.25 9.97 -18.49
CA ALA A 51 -16.01 10.58 -17.41
C ALA A 51 -15.16 10.83 -16.15
N ILE A 52 -14.20 9.94 -15.86
CA ILE A 52 -13.38 9.99 -14.65
C ILE A 52 -12.68 11.36 -14.48
N PRO A 53 -11.97 11.93 -15.48
CA PRO A 53 -11.33 13.23 -15.34
C PRO A 53 -12.31 14.36 -15.07
N VAL A 54 -13.51 14.31 -15.67
CA VAL A 54 -14.57 15.31 -15.48
C VAL A 54 -15.09 15.27 -14.04
N VAL A 55 -15.38 14.07 -13.51
CA VAL A 55 -15.82 13.88 -12.12
C VAL A 55 -14.82 14.48 -11.14
N PHE A 56 -13.54 14.15 -11.27
CA PHE A 56 -12.52 14.64 -10.34
C PHE A 56 -12.24 16.14 -10.50
N LYS A 57 -12.34 16.68 -11.71
CA LYS A 57 -12.26 18.14 -11.93
C LYS A 57 -13.36 18.87 -11.17
N VAL A 58 -14.62 18.49 -11.35
CA VAL A 58 -15.77 19.10 -10.67
C VAL A 58 -15.68 18.90 -9.16
N LEU A 59 -15.25 17.71 -8.71
CA LEU A 59 -15.05 17.42 -7.29
C LEU A 59 -14.04 18.38 -6.64
N HIS A 60 -12.93 18.67 -7.33
CA HIS A 60 -11.90 19.61 -6.87
C HIS A 60 -12.39 21.09 -6.94
N GLU A 61 -13.19 21.44 -7.92
CA GLU A 61 -13.82 22.78 -8.01
C GLU A 61 -14.76 22.99 -6.81
N ARG A 62 -15.65 22.04 -6.51
CA ARG A 62 -16.54 22.06 -5.32
C ARG A 62 -15.76 22.10 -4.01
N MET A 63 -14.67 21.34 -3.91
CA MET A 63 -13.78 21.39 -2.74
C MET A 63 -13.24 22.80 -2.52
N LYS A 64 -12.75 23.45 -3.58
CA LYS A 64 -12.22 24.81 -3.50
C LYS A 64 -13.29 25.82 -3.08
N GLU A 65 -14.48 25.73 -3.66
CA GLU A 65 -15.63 26.59 -3.31
C GLU A 65 -16.03 26.42 -1.84
N ALA A 66 -16.15 25.17 -1.37
CA ALA A 66 -16.48 24.85 0.01
C ALA A 66 -15.45 25.40 1.00
N LEU A 67 -14.15 25.28 0.68
CA LEU A 67 -13.07 25.82 1.52
C LEU A 67 -13.07 27.35 1.58
N LEU A 68 -13.36 28.01 0.46
CA LEU A 68 -13.44 29.48 0.40
C LEU A 68 -14.67 30.02 1.10
N SER A 69 -15.78 29.29 1.12
CA SER A 69 -17.03 29.71 1.80
C SER A 69 -16.89 29.75 3.31
N LYS A 70 -15.97 28.99 3.92
CA LYS A 70 -15.77 28.86 5.37
C LYS A 70 -17.01 28.42 6.15
N GLN A 71 -17.99 27.79 5.46
CA GLN A 71 -19.25 27.38 6.07
C GLN A 71 -19.14 26.04 6.83
N TYR A 72 -18.11 25.23 6.53
CA TYR A 72 -17.97 23.88 7.03
C TYR A 72 -16.77 23.75 7.98
N ASP A 73 -16.98 23.05 9.10
CA ASP A 73 -15.90 22.69 10.03
C ASP A 73 -15.13 21.46 9.50
N THR A 74 -15.83 20.55 8.82
CA THR A 74 -15.26 19.33 8.26
C THR A 74 -15.75 19.08 6.83
N ILE A 75 -14.86 18.71 5.93
CA ILE A 75 -15.21 18.29 4.58
C ILE A 75 -14.67 16.87 4.38
N PHE A 76 -15.55 15.91 4.09
CA PHE A 76 -15.19 14.55 3.75
C PHE A 76 -14.97 14.45 2.24
N TYR A 77 -13.77 14.03 1.83
CA TYR A 77 -13.43 13.71 0.44
C TYR A 77 -13.56 12.20 0.24
N ASP A 78 -14.76 11.77 -0.23
CA ASP A 78 -15.12 10.35 -0.35
C ASP A 78 -14.84 9.81 -1.75
N ALA A 79 -13.67 9.20 -1.86
CA ALA A 79 -13.25 8.37 -2.99
C ALA A 79 -12.35 7.23 -2.44
N THR A 80 -11.86 6.34 -3.28
CA THR A 80 -10.95 5.26 -2.82
C THR A 80 -9.59 5.78 -2.40
N ASN A 81 -9.07 6.81 -3.07
CA ASN A 81 -7.82 7.53 -2.79
C ASN A 81 -6.59 6.62 -2.54
N LEU A 82 -6.49 5.49 -3.25
CA LEU A 82 -5.47 4.46 -2.98
C LEU A 82 -4.05 4.92 -3.34
N SER A 83 -3.89 5.75 -4.36
CA SER A 83 -2.59 6.18 -4.88
C SER A 83 -2.01 7.36 -4.10
N ARG A 84 -0.82 7.19 -3.50
CA ARG A 84 -0.06 8.28 -2.85
C ARG A 84 0.20 9.43 -3.83
N LYS A 85 0.52 9.14 -5.09
CA LYS A 85 0.76 10.16 -6.11
C LYS A 85 -0.47 11.08 -6.30
N LEU A 86 -1.67 10.51 -6.36
CA LEU A 86 -2.89 11.30 -6.53
C LEU A 86 -3.20 12.12 -5.26
N ARG A 87 -3.08 11.52 -4.07
CA ARG A 87 -3.25 12.22 -2.80
C ARG A 87 -2.23 13.36 -2.62
N LYS A 88 -0.99 13.15 -3.05
CA LYS A 88 0.03 14.21 -3.04
C LYS A 88 -0.37 15.40 -3.92
N GLY A 89 -0.93 15.17 -5.10
CA GLY A 89 -1.47 16.23 -5.96
C GLY A 89 -2.59 17.00 -5.26
N PHE A 90 -3.54 16.28 -4.65
CA PHE A 90 -4.60 16.85 -3.84
C PHE A 90 -4.06 17.68 -2.66
N TYR A 91 -3.15 17.12 -1.88
CA TYR A 91 -2.52 17.78 -0.75
C TYR A 91 -1.82 19.08 -1.14
N GLN A 92 -1.03 19.08 -2.21
CA GLN A 92 -0.35 20.30 -2.69
C GLN A 92 -1.35 21.40 -3.11
N GLN A 93 -2.49 21.01 -3.66
CA GLN A 93 -3.53 21.93 -4.09
C GLN A 93 -4.27 22.59 -2.91
N PHE A 94 -4.55 21.84 -1.84
CA PHE A 94 -5.48 22.25 -0.79
C PHE A 94 -4.87 22.56 0.58
N LYS A 95 -3.63 22.10 0.89
CA LYS A 95 -2.98 22.28 2.21
C LYS A 95 -2.88 23.74 2.69
N LYS A 96 -2.91 24.71 1.79
CA LYS A 96 -2.88 26.14 2.16
C LYS A 96 -4.23 26.67 2.65
N TYR A 97 -5.32 25.92 2.44
CA TYR A 97 -6.67 26.32 2.81
C TYR A 97 -7.22 25.57 4.01
N ALA A 98 -6.72 24.37 4.28
CA ALA A 98 -7.23 23.47 5.32
C ALA A 98 -6.13 22.53 5.83
N GLU A 99 -6.32 21.98 7.03
CA GLU A 99 -5.59 20.82 7.51
C GLU A 99 -6.14 19.58 6.77
N ILE A 100 -5.25 18.74 6.23
CA ILE A 100 -5.62 17.54 5.48
C ILE A 100 -5.36 16.33 6.35
N GLU A 101 -6.41 15.62 6.75
CA GLU A 101 -6.35 14.41 7.55
C GLU A 101 -6.62 13.19 6.67
N ALA A 102 -5.69 12.23 6.62
CA ALA A 102 -5.86 10.94 5.95
C ALA A 102 -6.60 9.97 6.89
N ILE A 103 -7.81 9.55 6.50
CA ILE A 103 -8.59 8.53 7.23
C ILE A 103 -8.45 7.21 6.49
N VAL A 104 -7.62 6.31 7.02
CA VAL A 104 -7.32 5.02 6.40
C VAL A 104 -8.25 3.95 6.96
N LEU A 105 -9.16 3.44 6.13
CA LEU A 105 -10.04 2.35 6.52
C LEU A 105 -9.53 1.06 5.89
N VAL A 106 -9.23 0.09 6.74
CA VAL A 106 -8.73 -1.23 6.32
C VAL A 106 -9.44 -2.35 7.07
N LYS A 107 -9.66 -3.44 6.36
CA LYS A 107 -10.19 -4.72 6.84
C LYS A 107 -9.55 -5.85 6.06
N PRO A 108 -9.56 -7.08 6.56
CA PRO A 108 -9.14 -8.25 5.79
C PRO A 108 -9.85 -8.33 4.44
N LEU A 109 -9.14 -8.79 3.42
CA LEU A 109 -9.66 -8.90 2.06
C LEU A 109 -10.92 -9.76 1.99
N ALA A 110 -10.94 -10.88 2.72
CA ALA A 110 -12.11 -11.77 2.82
C ALA A 110 -13.34 -11.02 3.34
N THR A 111 -13.18 -10.23 4.40
CA THR A 111 -14.27 -9.41 4.97
C THR A 111 -14.78 -8.37 3.97
N ILE A 112 -13.88 -7.74 3.20
CA ILE A 112 -14.28 -6.76 2.18
C ILE A 112 -15.06 -7.44 1.05
N ILE A 113 -14.63 -8.61 0.60
CA ILE A 113 -15.30 -9.40 -0.44
C ILE A 113 -16.70 -9.81 0.04
N GLU A 114 -16.84 -10.30 1.27
CA GLU A 114 -18.11 -10.65 1.87
C GLU A 114 -19.06 -9.44 1.93
N GLN A 115 -18.62 -8.32 2.47
CA GLN A 115 -19.40 -7.08 2.53
C GLN A 115 -19.81 -6.58 1.14
N ASN A 116 -18.93 -6.71 0.16
CA ASN A 116 -19.23 -6.35 -1.21
C ASN A 116 -20.23 -7.32 -1.86
N SER A 117 -20.26 -8.60 -1.47
CA SER A 117 -21.20 -9.58 -2.00
C SER A 117 -22.66 -9.22 -1.70
N GLN A 118 -22.89 -8.50 -0.59
CA GLN A 118 -24.20 -8.03 -0.15
C GLN A 118 -24.67 -6.76 -0.88
N ARG A 119 -23.80 -6.13 -1.66
CA ARG A 119 -24.15 -4.94 -2.46
C ARG A 119 -24.90 -5.35 -3.72
N VAL A 120 -25.75 -4.47 -4.23
CA VAL A 120 -26.57 -4.72 -5.43
C VAL A 120 -26.23 -3.78 -6.57
N GLY A 121 -26.56 -4.19 -7.78
CA GLY A 121 -26.37 -3.38 -8.98
C GLY A 121 -24.90 -3.01 -9.22
N PHE A 122 -24.66 -1.88 -9.83
CA PHE A 122 -23.32 -1.39 -10.18
C PHE A 122 -22.45 -0.99 -8.98
N ALA A 123 -23.06 -0.86 -7.79
CA ALA A 123 -22.32 -0.65 -6.55
C ALA A 123 -21.55 -1.91 -6.10
N LYS A 124 -21.93 -3.10 -6.58
CA LYS A 124 -21.18 -4.35 -6.37
C LYS A 124 -20.00 -4.41 -7.32
N VAL A 125 -18.81 -4.28 -6.76
CA VAL A 125 -17.56 -4.29 -7.51
C VAL A 125 -17.10 -5.74 -7.76
N PRO A 126 -16.61 -6.10 -8.95
CA PRO A 126 -16.04 -7.43 -9.20
C PRO A 126 -14.91 -7.76 -8.22
N GLU A 127 -14.84 -9.00 -7.73
CA GLU A 127 -13.83 -9.44 -6.76
C GLU A 127 -12.39 -9.18 -7.24
N SER A 128 -12.12 -9.45 -8.52
CA SER A 128 -10.80 -9.20 -9.12
C SER A 128 -10.37 -7.73 -9.05
N VAL A 129 -11.34 -6.81 -9.10
CA VAL A 129 -11.09 -5.37 -8.95
C VAL A 129 -10.83 -5.02 -7.49
N ILE A 130 -11.57 -5.63 -6.55
CA ILE A 130 -11.34 -5.43 -5.11
C ILE A 130 -9.95 -5.93 -4.72
N ARG A 131 -9.54 -7.14 -5.18
CA ARG A 131 -8.19 -7.67 -4.94
C ARG A 131 -7.11 -6.74 -5.46
N ARG A 132 -7.25 -6.24 -6.70
CA ARG A 132 -6.31 -5.28 -7.28
C ARG A 132 -6.27 -3.97 -6.49
N MET A 133 -7.42 -3.46 -6.03
CA MET A 133 -7.48 -2.27 -5.17
C MET A 133 -6.76 -2.50 -3.85
N TYR A 134 -6.96 -3.67 -3.22
CA TYR A 134 -6.35 -4.05 -1.97
C TYR A 134 -4.82 -4.06 -2.07
N GLU A 135 -4.28 -4.75 -3.08
CA GLU A 135 -2.85 -4.84 -3.35
C GLU A 135 -2.22 -3.49 -3.77
N SER A 136 -3.03 -2.54 -4.25
CA SER A 136 -2.55 -1.23 -4.71
C SER A 136 -2.72 -0.12 -3.68
N LEU A 137 -3.24 -0.40 -2.47
CA LEU A 137 -3.40 0.59 -1.41
C LEU A 137 -2.03 1.05 -0.92
N GLN A 138 -1.70 2.30 -1.16
CA GLN A 138 -0.47 2.94 -0.70
C GLN A 138 -0.74 3.71 0.58
N VAL A 139 -0.02 3.39 1.66
CA VAL A 139 -0.14 4.08 2.95
C VAL A 139 0.15 5.59 2.82
N PRO A 140 -0.54 6.46 3.58
CA PRO A 140 -0.24 7.89 3.58
C PRO A 140 1.10 8.18 4.28
N ARG A 141 1.70 9.35 3.96
CA ARG A 141 2.92 9.85 4.58
C ARG A 141 2.74 11.30 5.03
N LEU A 142 3.04 11.58 6.29
CA LEU A 142 2.97 12.93 6.87
C LEU A 142 3.85 13.92 6.11
N GLY A 143 3.34 15.12 5.89
CA GLY A 143 4.01 16.20 5.18
C GLY A 143 4.20 15.98 3.67
N VAL A 144 3.79 14.80 3.14
CA VAL A 144 3.84 14.45 1.72
C VAL A 144 2.46 14.49 1.08
N ASP A 145 1.50 13.78 1.68
CA ASP A 145 0.13 13.69 1.16
C ASP A 145 -0.97 13.88 2.23
N CYS A 146 -0.58 14.18 3.47
CA CYS A 146 -1.47 14.59 4.56
C CYS A 146 -0.70 15.31 5.68
N ASP A 147 -1.44 15.97 6.59
CA ASP A 147 -0.92 16.58 7.82
C ASP A 147 -1.13 15.67 9.03
N LYS A 148 -2.18 14.81 9.00
CA LYS A 148 -2.50 13.83 10.04
C LYS A 148 -2.93 12.51 9.44
N ILE A 149 -2.75 11.44 10.21
CA ILE A 149 -3.19 10.08 9.84
C ILE A 149 -4.05 9.54 10.98
N GLN A 150 -5.24 9.06 10.63
CA GLN A 150 -6.10 8.26 11.47
C GLN A 150 -6.34 6.91 10.81
N VAL A 151 -6.19 5.82 11.56
CA VAL A 151 -6.38 4.46 11.03
C VAL A 151 -7.59 3.80 11.69
N ILE A 152 -8.48 3.27 10.87
CA ILE A 152 -9.67 2.53 11.27
C ILE A 152 -9.50 1.08 10.82
N GLY A 153 -9.12 0.24 11.75
CA GLY A 153 -8.86 -1.19 11.53
C GLY A 153 -8.48 -1.89 12.83
N ASP A 154 -8.45 -3.20 12.80
CA ASP A 154 -7.98 -4.03 13.89
C ASP A 154 -6.91 -5.00 13.37
N TYR A 155 -5.69 -4.92 13.90
CA TYR A 155 -4.56 -5.75 13.46
C TYR A 155 -4.84 -7.24 13.66
N LYS A 156 -5.52 -7.61 14.76
CA LYS A 156 -5.87 -9.00 15.04
C LYS A 156 -6.75 -9.62 13.96
N ALA A 157 -7.58 -8.81 13.31
CA ALA A 157 -8.43 -9.31 12.22
C ALA A 157 -7.63 -9.82 11.00
N PHE A 158 -6.34 -9.49 10.88
CA PHE A 158 -5.47 -9.90 9.77
C PHE A 158 -4.66 -11.17 10.07
N GLU A 159 -4.82 -11.81 11.23
CA GLU A 159 -4.03 -12.97 11.64
C GLU A 159 -4.05 -14.10 10.59
N ASP A 160 -5.21 -14.40 10.01
CA ASP A 160 -5.34 -15.44 8.98
C ASP A 160 -4.59 -15.07 7.68
N GLU A 161 -4.65 -13.80 7.26
CA GLU A 161 -3.92 -13.33 6.07
C GLU A 161 -2.40 -13.35 6.30
N ILE A 162 -1.95 -12.92 7.48
CA ILE A 162 -0.55 -12.93 7.87
C ILE A 162 -0.05 -14.37 7.99
N ALA A 163 -0.86 -15.28 8.54
CA ALA A 163 -0.51 -16.69 8.68
C ALA A 163 -0.31 -17.42 7.33
N MET A 164 -0.81 -16.87 6.22
CA MET A 164 -0.64 -17.46 4.88
C MET A 164 0.82 -17.61 4.44
N ILE A 165 1.76 -16.85 5.03
CA ILE A 165 3.17 -16.96 4.70
C ILE A 165 3.83 -18.23 5.24
N LYS A 166 3.22 -18.91 6.24
CA LYS A 166 3.79 -20.10 6.86
C LYS A 166 3.97 -21.25 5.85
N GLY A 167 5.21 -21.71 5.67
CA GLY A 167 5.58 -22.75 4.72
C GLY A 167 5.27 -22.37 3.27
N MET A 168 5.06 -21.09 2.97
CA MET A 168 4.81 -20.61 1.62
C MET A 168 6.11 -20.57 0.84
N LYS A 169 6.20 -21.36 -0.22
CA LYS A 169 7.33 -21.31 -1.14
C LYS A 169 7.34 -20.03 -1.94
N HIS A 170 8.53 -19.49 -2.16
CA HIS A 170 8.70 -18.35 -3.07
C HIS A 170 8.42 -18.72 -4.53
N ASP A 171 8.72 -19.96 -4.93
CA ASP A 171 8.69 -20.39 -6.33
C ASP A 171 9.44 -19.38 -7.22
N SER A 172 10.66 -19.07 -6.84
CA SER A 172 11.48 -18.02 -7.46
C SER A 172 12.92 -18.52 -7.59
N PRO A 173 13.61 -18.21 -8.69
CA PRO A 173 15.03 -18.59 -8.84
C PRO A 173 15.96 -17.87 -7.86
N TYR A 174 15.45 -16.85 -7.18
CA TYR A 174 16.20 -16.04 -6.21
C TYR A 174 16.04 -16.51 -4.76
N HIS A 175 15.18 -17.51 -4.49
CA HIS A 175 14.84 -17.98 -3.15
C HIS A 175 14.52 -19.48 -3.19
N ALA A 176 15.34 -20.28 -2.56
CA ALA A 176 15.09 -21.71 -2.36
C ALA A 176 14.34 -21.99 -1.04
N GLU A 177 14.42 -21.05 -0.10
CA GLU A 177 13.73 -21.10 1.19
C GLU A 177 12.26 -20.67 1.08
N ASP A 178 11.46 -21.02 2.10
CA ASP A 178 10.10 -20.55 2.28
C ASP A 178 10.07 -19.09 2.78
N VAL A 179 8.95 -18.39 2.61
CA VAL A 179 8.81 -16.96 2.97
C VAL A 179 9.04 -16.72 4.46
N ASP A 180 8.50 -17.56 5.33
CA ASP A 180 8.69 -17.45 6.79
C ASP A 180 10.14 -17.75 7.22
N THR A 181 10.81 -18.71 6.56
CA THR A 181 12.24 -18.95 6.77
C THR A 181 13.06 -17.72 6.36
N HIS A 182 12.77 -17.11 5.20
CA HIS A 182 13.43 -15.89 4.76
C HIS A 182 13.26 -14.75 5.78
N ILE A 183 12.05 -14.52 6.28
CA ILE A 183 11.78 -13.52 7.30
C ILE A 183 12.61 -13.80 8.55
N GLN A 184 12.69 -15.06 9.01
CA GLN A 184 13.49 -15.40 10.19
C GLN A 184 14.99 -15.13 9.98
N MET A 185 15.52 -15.48 8.81
CA MET A 185 16.92 -15.17 8.46
C MET A 185 17.18 -13.66 8.41
N THR A 186 16.23 -12.90 7.89
CA THR A 186 16.32 -11.42 7.85
C THR A 186 16.29 -10.83 9.26
N ILE A 187 15.46 -11.37 10.16
CA ILE A 187 15.43 -10.98 11.58
C ILE A 187 16.79 -11.25 12.26
N ASP A 188 17.36 -12.41 12.03
CA ASP A 188 18.64 -12.80 12.62
C ASP A 188 19.79 -11.93 12.07
N GLY A 189 19.76 -11.63 10.76
CA GLY A 189 20.64 -10.65 10.13
C GLY A 189 20.51 -9.25 10.72
N ALA A 190 19.29 -8.77 10.93
CA ALA A 190 19.01 -7.48 11.55
C ALA A 190 19.50 -7.42 13.00
N LYS A 191 19.33 -8.49 13.79
CA LYS A 191 19.83 -8.57 15.17
C LYS A 191 21.36 -8.55 15.23
N SER A 192 22.05 -9.13 14.25
CA SER A 192 23.51 -9.17 14.18
C SER A 192 24.14 -7.90 13.62
N GLN A 193 23.35 -7.00 13.01
CA GLN A 193 23.82 -5.73 12.45
C GLN A 193 24.50 -4.86 13.54
N SER A 194 25.53 -4.14 13.18
CA SER A 194 26.17 -3.15 14.05
C SER A 194 25.19 -2.02 14.40
N GLU A 195 25.43 -1.33 15.51
CA GLU A 195 24.65 -0.15 15.85
C GLU A 195 24.80 0.95 14.79
N SER A 196 23.72 1.66 14.53
CA SER A 196 23.65 2.79 13.61
C SER A 196 23.35 4.07 14.37
N ILE A 197 23.85 5.21 13.88
CA ILE A 197 23.48 6.54 14.37
C ILE A 197 22.15 7.03 13.76
N HIS A 198 21.66 6.37 12.70
CA HIS A 198 20.49 6.77 11.92
C HIS A 198 19.22 6.06 12.33
N TYR A 199 19.33 4.87 12.93
CA TYR A 199 18.19 4.08 13.34
C TYR A 199 18.52 3.17 14.52
N THR A 200 17.50 2.79 15.27
CA THR A 200 17.64 1.88 16.41
C THR A 200 17.64 0.41 15.97
N LYS A 201 18.15 -0.47 16.84
CA LYS A 201 18.07 -1.92 16.63
C LYS A 201 16.64 -2.40 16.48
N ASP A 202 15.72 -1.85 17.26
CA ASP A 202 14.30 -2.20 17.23
C ASP A 202 13.65 -1.82 15.89
N GLU A 203 14.03 -0.69 15.29
CA GLU A 203 13.50 -0.27 13.98
C GLU A 203 13.89 -1.26 12.88
N ILE A 204 15.16 -1.66 12.79
CA ILE A 204 15.60 -2.57 11.73
C ILE A 204 15.10 -4.02 11.94
N VAL A 205 14.98 -4.47 13.20
CA VAL A 205 14.39 -5.78 13.52
C VAL A 205 12.88 -5.78 13.21
N THR A 206 12.17 -4.73 13.61
CA THR A 206 10.74 -4.58 13.28
C THR A 206 10.49 -4.51 11.77
N LEU A 207 11.38 -3.84 11.03
CA LEU A 207 11.33 -3.83 9.57
C LEU A 207 11.49 -5.25 9.01
N ALA A 208 12.47 -6.02 9.52
CA ALA A 208 12.70 -7.41 9.12
C ALA A 208 11.49 -8.32 9.41
N GLU A 209 10.82 -8.12 10.54
CA GLU A 209 9.61 -8.89 10.90
C GLU A 209 8.42 -8.64 9.97
N LEU A 210 8.29 -7.43 9.40
CA LEU A 210 7.06 -7.00 8.74
C LEU A 210 7.18 -6.84 7.22
N HIS A 211 8.41 -6.75 6.66
CA HIS A 211 8.61 -6.35 5.26
C HIS A 211 7.88 -7.24 4.25
N ASP A 212 7.85 -8.53 4.49
CA ASP A 212 7.36 -9.57 3.58
C ASP A 212 5.99 -10.16 3.95
N LEU A 213 5.34 -9.69 5.02
CA LEU A 213 4.02 -10.20 5.43
C LEU A 213 2.96 -10.08 4.34
N GLY A 214 3.10 -9.11 3.45
CA GLY A 214 2.21 -8.91 2.31
C GLY A 214 2.29 -10.01 1.24
N LYS A 215 3.32 -10.84 1.23
CA LYS A 215 3.51 -11.94 0.26
C LYS A 215 2.36 -12.96 0.32
N GLY A 216 1.78 -13.20 1.51
CA GLY A 216 0.68 -14.14 1.69
C GLY A 216 -0.52 -13.86 0.76
N ILE A 217 -0.91 -12.60 0.65
CA ILE A 217 -2.06 -12.16 -0.17
C ILE A 217 -1.68 -11.90 -1.63
N THR A 218 -0.41 -11.56 -1.91
CA THR A 218 -0.01 -11.07 -3.24
C THR A 218 0.62 -12.13 -4.12
N LYS A 219 0.82 -13.37 -3.63
CA LYS A 219 1.37 -14.46 -4.43
C LYS A 219 0.50 -14.76 -5.65
N LYS A 220 1.12 -14.77 -6.83
CA LYS A 220 0.46 -15.08 -8.11
C LYS A 220 1.42 -15.83 -9.03
N PRO A 221 0.91 -16.62 -10.00
CA PRO A 221 1.75 -17.13 -11.07
C PRO A 221 2.52 -15.99 -11.76
N SER A 222 3.79 -16.20 -12.02
CA SER A 222 4.63 -15.25 -12.74
C SER A 222 4.08 -15.03 -14.16
N GLN A 223 4.08 -13.79 -14.61
CA GLN A 223 3.74 -13.42 -15.99
C GLN A 223 4.99 -13.36 -16.89
N SER A 224 6.15 -13.72 -16.37
CA SER A 224 7.39 -13.82 -17.15
C SER A 224 7.21 -14.83 -18.29
N LYS A 225 7.94 -14.62 -19.36
CA LYS A 225 7.94 -15.48 -20.57
C LYS A 225 9.37 -15.69 -21.06
N GLY A 226 9.58 -16.74 -21.84
CA GLY A 226 10.84 -17.02 -22.48
C GLY A 226 11.63 -18.15 -21.81
N VAL A 227 12.76 -18.48 -22.41
CA VAL A 227 13.52 -19.71 -22.14
C VAL A 227 13.93 -19.86 -20.65
N ALA A 228 14.27 -18.76 -19.99
CA ALA A 228 14.62 -18.81 -18.56
C ALA A 228 13.40 -19.15 -17.69
N HIS A 229 12.25 -18.54 -17.97
CA HIS A 229 11.01 -18.86 -17.27
C HIS A 229 10.60 -20.32 -17.48
N ASP A 230 10.60 -20.76 -18.74
CA ASP A 230 10.19 -22.11 -19.11
C ASP A 230 11.11 -23.16 -18.46
N TYR A 231 12.42 -22.95 -18.44
CA TYR A 231 13.38 -23.78 -17.73
C TYR A 231 13.07 -23.84 -16.23
N PHE A 232 12.83 -22.68 -15.58
CA PHE A 232 12.56 -22.66 -14.15
C PHE A 232 11.27 -23.41 -13.80
N VAL A 233 10.20 -23.25 -14.60
CA VAL A 233 8.94 -23.98 -14.42
C VAL A 233 9.13 -25.49 -14.65
N GLU A 234 9.94 -25.90 -15.64
CA GLU A 234 10.23 -27.32 -15.92
C GLU A 234 10.94 -27.98 -14.73
N VAL A 235 11.92 -27.30 -14.12
CA VAL A 235 12.74 -27.88 -13.04
C VAL A 235 12.06 -27.76 -11.67
N HIS A 236 11.39 -26.64 -11.39
CA HIS A 236 10.84 -26.31 -10.06
C HIS A 236 9.34 -26.62 -9.95
N GLY A 237 8.62 -26.72 -11.07
CA GLY A 237 7.18 -26.99 -11.14
C GLY A 237 6.30 -25.74 -11.17
N SER A 238 6.76 -24.62 -10.62
CA SER A 238 6.02 -23.36 -10.59
C SER A 238 6.96 -22.16 -10.55
N HIS A 239 6.46 -21.00 -11.02
CA HIS A 239 7.15 -19.71 -10.93
C HIS A 239 6.15 -18.67 -10.46
N SER A 240 6.42 -18.01 -9.35
CA SER A 240 5.52 -17.06 -8.71
C SER A 240 6.09 -15.63 -8.71
N MET A 241 5.19 -14.67 -8.52
CA MET A 241 5.50 -13.25 -8.31
C MET A 241 4.68 -12.70 -7.12
N PHE A 242 5.19 -11.66 -6.48
CA PHE A 242 4.60 -11.02 -5.29
C PHE A 242 4.42 -9.50 -5.52
N ALA A 243 3.73 -9.14 -6.60
CA ALA A 243 3.56 -7.73 -6.96
C ALA A 243 2.86 -6.95 -5.85
N ASN A 244 3.46 -5.82 -5.45
CA ASN A 244 2.93 -4.89 -4.44
C ASN A 244 2.87 -5.44 -3.00
N HIS A 245 3.56 -6.55 -2.66
CA HIS A 245 3.59 -7.07 -1.28
C HIS A 245 4.07 -6.01 -0.29
N GLN A 246 4.98 -5.11 -0.68
CA GLN A 246 5.45 -4.00 0.13
C GLN A 246 4.34 -3.00 0.51
N TYR A 247 3.31 -2.84 -0.33
CA TYR A 247 2.17 -1.96 -0.01
C TYR A 247 1.24 -2.63 1.00
N VAL A 248 1.00 -3.93 0.85
CA VAL A 248 0.21 -4.72 1.80
C VAL A 248 0.94 -4.85 3.14
N GLY A 249 2.25 -5.13 3.13
CA GLY A 249 3.09 -5.15 4.34
C GLY A 249 3.08 -3.81 5.08
N ALA A 250 3.24 -2.68 4.38
CA ALA A 250 3.15 -1.35 4.96
C ALA A 250 1.75 -1.05 5.52
N MET A 251 0.68 -1.55 4.88
CA MET A 251 -0.68 -1.44 5.40
C MET A 251 -0.84 -2.23 6.71
N TYR A 252 -0.33 -3.46 6.80
CA TYR A 252 -0.36 -4.24 8.05
C TYR A 252 0.41 -3.55 9.16
N ALA A 253 1.60 -3.01 8.87
CA ALA A 253 2.38 -2.23 9.83
C ALA A 253 1.64 -0.98 10.30
N LEU A 254 0.99 -0.24 9.39
CA LEU A 254 0.20 0.94 9.73
C LEU A 254 -0.96 0.60 10.69
N VAL A 255 -1.64 -0.54 10.49
CA VAL A 255 -2.72 -1.00 11.38
C VAL A 255 -2.17 -1.50 12.71
N LYS A 256 -1.01 -2.19 12.71
CA LYS A 256 -0.33 -2.66 13.92
C LYS A 256 0.01 -1.51 14.86
N PHE A 257 0.50 -0.40 14.33
CA PHE A 257 0.94 0.77 15.09
C PHE A 257 -0.10 1.89 15.20
N LYS A 258 -1.36 1.66 14.79
CA LYS A 258 -2.40 2.70 14.68
C LYS A 258 -2.62 3.54 15.94
N ASP A 259 -2.38 2.99 17.12
CA ASP A 259 -2.59 3.65 18.41
C ASP A 259 -1.33 4.40 18.90
N ASP A 260 -0.19 4.19 18.24
CA ASP A 260 1.08 4.89 18.47
C ASP A 260 1.84 5.05 17.14
N LEU A 261 1.47 6.05 16.34
CA LEU A 261 2.17 6.42 15.12
C LEU A 261 3.34 7.36 15.44
N SER A 262 4.27 6.90 16.28
CA SER A 262 5.52 7.60 16.58
C SER A 262 6.37 7.81 15.33
N GLU A 263 7.33 8.70 15.38
CA GLU A 263 8.30 8.95 14.29
C GLU A 263 9.04 7.65 13.91
N SER A 264 9.43 6.85 14.89
CA SER A 264 10.05 5.53 14.68
C SER A 264 9.15 4.58 13.91
N HIS A 265 7.88 4.44 14.32
CA HIS A 265 6.92 3.58 13.61
C HIS A 265 6.66 4.07 12.19
N LEU A 266 6.53 5.38 11.99
CA LEU A 266 6.33 5.96 10.64
C LEU A 266 7.56 5.75 9.75
N LYS A 267 8.78 5.79 10.30
CA LYS A 267 10.02 5.46 9.60
C LYS A 267 10.02 4.00 9.14
N VAL A 268 9.69 3.06 10.03
CA VAL A 268 9.59 1.63 9.69
C VAL A 268 8.52 1.36 8.62
N ILE A 269 7.32 1.94 8.76
CA ILE A 269 6.24 1.81 7.77
C ILE A 269 6.70 2.30 6.39
N GLU A 270 7.41 3.43 6.35
CA GLU A 270 7.96 3.96 5.09
C GLU A 270 9.06 3.07 4.53
N ALA A 271 9.92 2.51 5.38
CA ALA A 271 10.95 1.58 4.96
C ALA A 271 10.33 0.31 4.34
N ILE A 272 9.29 -0.27 4.95
CA ILE A 272 8.53 -1.38 4.36
C ILE A 272 7.95 -0.99 2.99
N TYR A 273 7.36 0.20 2.88
CA TYR A 273 6.79 0.68 1.62
C TYR A 273 7.84 0.83 0.50
N GLN A 274 9.09 1.15 0.84
CA GLN A 274 10.16 1.45 -0.11
C GLN A 274 11.13 0.28 -0.35
N HIS A 275 11.14 -0.80 0.47
CA HIS A 275 12.22 -1.78 0.48
C HIS A 275 12.49 -2.39 -0.91
N MET A 276 11.46 -2.65 -1.70
CA MET A 276 11.64 -3.18 -3.07
C MET A 276 12.39 -2.22 -4.01
N LYS A 277 12.30 -0.90 -3.79
CA LYS A 277 13.03 0.06 -4.59
C LYS A 277 14.52 0.10 -4.25
N ALA A 278 14.88 -0.35 -3.05
CA ALA A 278 16.26 -0.33 -2.58
C ALA A 278 17.11 -1.43 -3.23
N HIS A 279 16.52 -2.52 -3.69
CA HIS A 279 17.25 -3.57 -4.43
C HIS A 279 17.91 -3.04 -5.71
N ASP A 280 17.30 -2.06 -6.36
CA ASP A 280 17.85 -1.38 -7.54
C ASP A 280 18.60 -0.07 -7.20
N GLY A 281 18.70 0.24 -5.89
CA GLY A 281 19.20 1.51 -5.34
C GLY A 281 18.15 2.62 -5.32
N LEU A 282 18.07 3.33 -4.18
CA LEU A 282 17.16 4.47 -4.04
C LEU A 282 17.61 5.63 -4.93
N THR A 283 16.76 6.00 -5.90
CA THR A 283 17.09 7.13 -6.77
C THR A 283 16.86 8.46 -6.05
N VAL A 284 17.68 9.48 -6.36
CA VAL A 284 17.49 10.86 -5.87
C VAL A 284 16.08 11.38 -6.13
N LYS A 285 15.47 10.96 -7.24
CA LYS A 285 14.08 11.29 -7.58
C LYS A 285 13.08 10.69 -6.58
N ALA A 286 13.26 9.43 -6.18
CA ALA A 286 12.40 8.75 -5.20
C ALA A 286 12.56 9.40 -3.82
N ILE A 287 13.80 9.65 -3.36
CA ILE A 287 14.10 10.32 -2.09
C ILE A 287 13.40 11.68 -2.02
N LYS A 288 13.57 12.53 -3.04
CA LYS A 288 12.92 13.85 -3.10
C LYS A 288 11.39 13.75 -3.20
N ALA A 289 10.88 12.79 -3.98
CA ALA A 289 9.44 12.65 -4.20
C ALA A 289 8.69 12.29 -2.90
N ASP A 290 9.24 11.40 -2.09
CA ASP A 290 8.63 10.96 -0.84
C ASP A 290 9.23 11.69 0.38
N LYS A 291 10.11 12.70 0.17
CA LYS A 291 10.78 13.48 1.23
C LYS A 291 11.44 12.57 2.27
N LEU A 292 12.17 11.56 1.82
CA LEU A 292 12.91 10.69 2.73
C LEU A 292 14.06 11.50 3.36
N ASP A 293 14.12 11.46 4.70
CA ASP A 293 15.24 11.96 5.47
C ASP A 293 16.42 10.97 5.42
N GLU A 294 17.57 11.41 5.89
CA GLU A 294 18.81 10.64 5.88
C GLU A 294 18.66 9.34 6.69
N ASP A 295 17.99 9.41 7.83
CA ASP A 295 17.78 8.27 8.74
C ASP A 295 16.89 7.19 8.08
N THR A 296 15.82 7.60 7.43
CA THR A 296 14.96 6.67 6.67
C THR A 296 15.70 6.04 5.49
N VAL A 297 16.51 6.83 4.76
CA VAL A 297 17.32 6.32 3.65
C VAL A 297 18.33 5.28 4.15
N ALA A 298 19.07 5.59 5.23
CA ALA A 298 20.05 4.67 5.82
C ALA A 298 19.39 3.34 6.27
N LEU A 299 18.25 3.43 6.95
CA LEU A 299 17.49 2.24 7.37
C LEU A 299 17.12 1.36 6.17
N ILE A 300 16.62 1.96 5.09
CA ILE A 300 16.19 1.23 3.88
C ILE A 300 17.40 0.58 3.18
N GLU A 301 18.50 1.30 3.02
CA GLU A 301 19.69 0.81 2.31
C GLU A 301 20.42 -0.30 3.08
N ASP A 302 20.53 -0.17 4.41
CA ASP A 302 21.15 -1.20 5.23
C ASP A 302 20.24 -2.44 5.33
N PHE A 303 18.92 -2.24 5.42
CA PHE A 303 17.98 -3.35 5.36
C PHE A 303 18.06 -4.10 4.02
N ALA A 304 18.17 -3.43 2.88
CA ALA A 304 18.31 -4.08 1.58
C ALA A 304 19.54 -4.99 1.48
N LYS A 305 20.63 -4.65 2.18
CA LYS A 305 21.83 -5.51 2.27
C LYS A 305 21.53 -6.76 3.10
N ILE A 306 20.85 -6.61 4.24
CA ILE A 306 20.45 -7.73 5.10
C ILE A 306 19.50 -8.66 4.36
N ASP A 307 18.44 -8.12 3.75
CA ASP A 307 17.46 -8.88 2.97
C ASP A 307 18.13 -9.67 1.84
N SER A 308 19.02 -9.01 1.08
CA SER A 308 19.79 -9.69 0.02
C SER A 308 20.72 -10.78 0.54
N ALA A 309 21.33 -10.60 1.72
CA ALA A 309 22.21 -11.58 2.34
C ALA A 309 21.44 -12.75 3.00
N SER A 310 20.15 -12.57 3.26
CA SER A 310 19.26 -13.53 3.93
C SER A 310 18.55 -14.47 2.94
N ARG A 311 19.15 -14.75 1.79
CA ARG A 311 18.58 -15.63 0.76
C ARG A 311 19.33 -16.93 0.68
N ILE A 312 18.60 -18.02 0.53
CA ILE A 312 19.16 -19.31 0.12
C ILE A 312 18.96 -19.45 -1.39
N ILE A 313 20.05 -19.64 -2.12
CA ILE A 313 20.02 -19.77 -3.58
C ILE A 313 20.40 -21.20 -3.93
N ASP A 314 19.59 -21.88 -4.74
CA ASP A 314 20.03 -23.08 -5.44
C ASP A 314 20.96 -22.63 -6.59
N GLU A 315 22.26 -22.73 -6.36
CA GLU A 315 23.28 -22.21 -7.27
C GLU A 315 23.15 -22.81 -8.68
N VAL A 316 22.81 -24.10 -8.79
CA VAL A 316 22.70 -24.79 -10.09
C VAL A 316 21.53 -24.24 -10.89
N ILE A 317 20.36 -24.10 -10.25
CA ILE A 317 19.16 -23.56 -10.88
C ILE A 317 19.37 -22.07 -11.20
N TYR A 318 19.89 -21.29 -10.25
CA TYR A 318 20.11 -19.87 -10.39
C TYR A 318 21.08 -19.51 -11.51
N GLU A 319 22.28 -20.13 -11.55
CA GLU A 319 23.27 -19.87 -12.60
C GLU A 319 22.72 -20.20 -13.99
N LYS A 320 22.02 -21.33 -14.11
CA LYS A 320 21.39 -21.70 -15.37
C LYS A 320 20.29 -20.71 -15.76
N TYR A 321 19.42 -20.32 -14.83
CA TYR A 321 18.38 -19.30 -15.05
C TYR A 321 18.99 -17.98 -15.54
N MET A 322 20.01 -17.46 -14.84
CA MET A 322 20.69 -16.23 -15.20
C MET A 322 21.39 -16.31 -16.56
N SER A 323 21.99 -17.45 -16.90
CA SER A 323 22.59 -17.67 -18.22
C SER A 323 21.57 -17.61 -19.37
N LEU A 324 20.32 -18.02 -19.09
CA LEU A 324 19.22 -18.01 -20.04
C LEU A 324 18.55 -16.64 -20.17
N LEU A 325 18.54 -15.82 -19.10
CA LEU A 325 18.02 -14.43 -19.15
C LEU A 325 18.80 -13.55 -20.13
N GLY A 326 20.11 -13.73 -20.26
CA GLY A 326 20.97 -13.00 -21.19
C GLY A 326 20.82 -13.41 -22.65
N LYS A 327 20.16 -14.53 -22.93
CA LYS A 327 19.87 -15.01 -24.28
C LYS A 327 18.53 -14.42 -24.72
N LYS A 328 18.56 -13.25 -25.35
CA LYS A 328 17.40 -12.76 -26.11
C LYS A 328 17.08 -13.79 -27.20
N GLY A 329 15.91 -14.45 -27.10
CA GLY A 329 15.37 -15.27 -28.18
C GLY A 329 14.95 -14.43 -29.36
#